data_de0c91abb3b3379929652473a612ba1e
#
_entry.id   de0c91abb3b3379929652473a612ba1e
#
_cell.length_a   1.000
_cell.length_b   1.000
_cell.length_c   1.000
_cell.angle_alpha   90.00
_cell.angle_beta   90.00
_cell.angle_gamma   90.00
#
_symmetry.space_group_name_H-M   'P 1'
#
loop_
_entity.id
_entity.type
_entity.pdbx_description
1 polymer ?
#
loop_
_entity_poly.entity_id
_entity_poly.type
_entity_poly.pdbx_seq_one_letter_code
_entity_poly.pdbx_strand_id
1 'polypeptide(L)'
;MNFTVTIMTIVLIITLFSPFGVYFGIKLAKDKNYRSHRKIQNIIFFVCVVGVLSLEGLITSAGGSGSLASESIYYETNFFRYTLFSHIIVAVLSYLLWAVLIIFSNIFYKKKLPGRFSKFHRKTGYIIFSGLLYTGVTALMVYLMTLNLI
;
A
#
# COMPACT_ATOMS: atom_id res chain seq x y z
N MET A 1 4.83 7.27 23.98
CA MET A 1 4.98 6.48 22.74
C MET A 1 6.10 7.11 21.94
N ASN A 2 7.11 6.34 21.52
CA ASN A 2 8.24 6.88 20.75
C ASN A 2 7.73 7.39 19.39
N PHE A 3 8.28 8.52 18.90
CA PHE A 3 7.91 9.14 17.61
C PHE A 3 7.89 8.12 16.44
N THR A 4 8.91 7.27 16.39
CA THR A 4 9.03 6.20 15.39
C THR A 4 7.84 5.24 15.45
N VAL A 5 7.50 4.75 16.64
CA VAL A 5 6.34 3.82 16.82
C VAL A 5 5.03 4.50 16.42
N THR A 6 4.89 5.80 16.70
CA THR A 6 3.71 6.57 16.30
C THR A 6 3.54 6.58 14.80
N ILE A 7 4.61 6.89 14.04
CA ILE A 7 4.55 6.90 12.57
C ILE A 7 4.31 5.50 12.02
N MET A 8 5.00 4.48 12.53
CA MET A 8 4.78 3.09 12.14
C MET A 8 3.31 2.69 12.32
N THR A 9 2.70 3.05 13.47
CA THR A 9 1.30 2.76 13.76
C THR A 9 0.35 3.48 12.80
N ILE A 10 0.57 4.76 12.54
CA ILE A 10 -0.25 5.54 11.60
C ILE A 10 -0.18 4.92 10.19
N VAL A 11 1.02 4.61 9.72
CA VAL A 11 1.22 4.00 8.39
C VAL A 11 0.60 2.60 8.33
N LEU A 12 0.69 1.81 9.40
CA LEU A 12 0.02 0.51 9.48
C LEU A 12 -1.50 0.67 9.36
N ILE A 13 -2.11 1.61 10.08
CA ILE A 13 -3.55 1.88 9.98
C ILE A 13 -3.93 2.27 8.55
N ILE A 14 -3.20 3.19 7.92
CA ILE A 14 -3.42 3.59 6.53
C ILE A 14 -3.34 2.36 5.60
N THR A 15 -2.32 1.52 5.77
CA THR A 15 -2.10 0.34 4.93
C THR A 15 -3.20 -0.70 5.11
N LEU A 16 -3.66 -0.95 6.34
CA LEU A 16 -4.74 -1.88 6.62
C LEU A 16 -6.10 -1.42 6.07
N PHE A 17 -6.37 -0.11 6.11
CA PHE A 17 -7.65 0.43 5.66
C PHE A 17 -7.67 0.77 4.16
N SER A 18 -6.52 0.94 3.51
CA SER A 18 -6.45 1.26 2.08
C SER A 18 -7.17 0.27 1.16
N PRO A 19 -7.11 -1.06 1.35
CA PRO A 19 -7.86 -2.01 0.52
C PRO A 19 -9.38 -1.81 0.60
N PHE A 20 -9.92 -1.46 1.77
CA PHE A 20 -11.35 -1.19 1.92
C PHE A 20 -11.78 0.05 1.13
N GLY A 21 -10.97 1.11 1.17
CA GLY A 21 -11.22 2.31 0.37
C GLY A 21 -11.10 2.04 -1.14
N VAL A 22 -10.12 1.24 -1.56
CA VAL A 22 -9.97 0.81 -2.96
C VAL A 22 -11.18 -0.03 -3.40
N TYR A 23 -11.63 -0.97 -2.56
CA TYR A 23 -12.82 -1.78 -2.82
C TYR A 23 -14.08 -0.91 -2.98
N PHE A 24 -14.27 0.06 -2.09
CA PHE A 24 -15.37 1.03 -2.21
C PHE A 24 -15.29 1.81 -3.53
N GLY A 25 -14.10 2.24 -3.92
CA GLY A 25 -13.88 2.86 -5.22
C GLY A 25 -14.25 1.93 -6.39
N ILE A 26 -13.90 0.64 -6.32
CA ILE A 26 -14.29 -0.36 -7.33
C ILE A 26 -15.81 -0.50 -7.41
N LYS A 27 -16.50 -0.51 -6.28
CA LYS A 27 -17.98 -0.53 -6.23
C LYS A 27 -18.57 0.66 -6.96
N LEU A 28 -18.08 1.86 -6.71
CA LEU A 28 -18.52 3.07 -7.42
C LEU A 28 -18.34 2.96 -8.94
N ALA A 29 -17.24 2.34 -9.40
CA ALA A 29 -17.05 2.11 -10.83
C ALA A 29 -18.04 1.11 -11.41
N LYS A 30 -18.44 0.07 -10.67
CA LYS A 30 -19.49 -0.87 -11.06
C LYS A 30 -20.85 -0.17 -11.17
N ASP A 31 -21.13 0.78 -10.28
CA ASP A 31 -22.33 1.61 -10.27
C ASP A 31 -22.27 2.76 -11.31
N LYS A 32 -21.27 2.73 -12.22
CA LYS A 32 -21.04 3.73 -13.28
C LYS A 32 -20.74 5.15 -12.74
N ASN A 33 -20.48 5.30 -11.45
CA ASN A 33 -20.07 6.58 -10.84
C ASN A 33 -18.56 6.80 -10.97
N TYR A 34 -18.10 6.96 -12.19
CA TYR A 34 -16.68 7.07 -12.54
C TYR A 34 -16.01 8.32 -11.96
N ARG A 35 -16.76 9.39 -11.77
CA ARG A 35 -16.23 10.65 -11.20
C ARG A 35 -15.82 10.44 -9.73
N SER A 36 -16.69 9.85 -8.93
CA SER A 36 -16.43 9.55 -7.51
C SER A 36 -15.37 8.46 -7.38
N HIS A 37 -15.42 7.40 -8.21
CA HIS A 37 -14.38 6.38 -8.28
C HIS A 37 -12.99 7.00 -8.46
N ARG A 38 -12.82 7.85 -9.47
CA ARG A 38 -11.53 8.53 -9.75
C ARG A 38 -11.08 9.39 -8.58
N LYS A 39 -11.99 10.20 -7.98
CA LYS A 39 -11.66 11.07 -6.85
C LYS A 39 -11.16 10.26 -5.65
N ILE A 40 -11.88 9.21 -5.27
CA ILE A 40 -11.53 8.36 -4.13
C ILE A 40 -10.21 7.63 -4.37
N GLN A 41 -10.00 7.04 -5.55
CA GLN A 41 -8.74 6.36 -5.88
C GLN A 41 -7.54 7.31 -5.80
N ASN A 42 -7.65 8.54 -6.30
CA ASN A 42 -6.59 9.53 -6.21
C ASN A 42 -6.29 9.93 -4.75
N ILE A 43 -7.33 10.14 -3.92
CA ILE A 43 -7.16 10.52 -2.52
C ILE A 43 -6.46 9.41 -1.75
N ILE A 44 -6.95 8.17 -1.87
CA ILE A 44 -6.37 7.02 -1.15
C ILE A 44 -4.91 6.81 -1.59
N PHE A 45 -4.65 6.83 -2.89
CA PHE A 45 -3.29 6.71 -3.42
C PHE A 45 -2.36 7.76 -2.83
N PHE A 46 -2.77 9.03 -2.85
CA PHE A 46 -1.97 10.12 -2.30
C PHE A 46 -1.67 9.95 -0.80
N VAL A 47 -2.69 9.62 0.00
CA VAL A 47 -2.54 9.37 1.45
C VAL A 47 -1.57 8.21 1.70
N CYS A 48 -1.70 7.12 0.95
CA CYS A 48 -0.80 5.97 1.06
C CYS A 48 0.64 6.32 0.68
N VAL A 49 0.85 7.07 -0.41
CA VAL A 49 2.19 7.49 -0.85
C VAL A 49 2.86 8.37 0.20
N VAL A 50 2.14 9.34 0.76
CA VAL A 50 2.67 10.20 1.84
C VAL A 50 3.04 9.36 3.06
N GLY A 51 2.19 8.40 3.46
CA GLY A 51 2.48 7.49 4.56
C GLY A 51 3.74 6.65 4.32
N VAL A 52 3.85 6.03 3.15
CA VAL A 52 5.00 5.19 2.79
C VAL A 52 6.29 6.02 2.73
N LEU A 53 6.26 7.21 2.12
CA LEU A 53 7.44 8.08 2.06
C LEU A 53 7.88 8.56 3.45
N SER A 54 6.93 8.82 4.36
CA SER A 54 7.24 9.18 5.74
C SER A 54 7.93 8.03 6.48
N LEU A 55 7.45 6.80 6.30
CA LEU A 55 8.06 5.62 6.89
C LEU A 55 9.44 5.32 6.28
N GLU A 56 9.59 5.44 4.96
CA GLU A 56 10.86 5.24 4.27
C GLU A 56 11.93 6.25 4.74
N GLY A 57 11.52 7.51 4.96
CA GLY A 57 12.41 8.52 5.56
C GLY A 57 12.91 8.11 6.94
N LEU A 58 12.05 7.53 7.79
CA LEU A 58 12.45 7.00 9.10
C LEU A 58 13.38 5.80 8.97
N ILE A 59 13.06 4.83 8.12
CA ILE A 59 13.86 3.63 7.86
C ILE A 59 15.25 4.04 7.39
N THR A 60 15.35 4.97 6.44
CA THR A 60 16.62 5.47 5.91
C THR A 60 17.43 6.16 6.99
N SER A 61 16.80 6.99 7.82
CA SER A 61 17.48 7.69 8.93
C SER A 61 17.97 6.74 10.04
N ALA A 62 17.35 5.57 10.16
CA ALA A 62 17.70 4.54 11.14
C ALA A 62 18.74 3.52 10.62
N GLY A 63 19.20 3.64 9.39
CA GLY A 63 20.24 2.77 8.82
C GLY A 63 19.77 1.74 7.79
N GLY A 64 18.52 1.85 7.31
CA GLY A 64 17.99 1.04 6.21
C GLY A 64 16.95 0.00 6.62
N SER A 65 16.57 -0.86 5.65
CA SER A 65 15.50 -1.86 5.84
C SER A 65 15.84 -2.83 6.98
N GLY A 66 14.88 -2.98 7.90
CA GLY A 66 15.03 -3.83 9.09
C GLY A 66 15.69 -3.16 10.29
N SER A 67 16.30 -1.97 10.15
CA SER A 67 16.93 -1.26 11.26
C SER A 67 15.98 -0.96 12.42
N LEU A 68 14.70 -0.67 12.11
CA LEU A 68 13.68 -0.42 13.13
C LEU A 68 13.31 -1.67 13.93
N ALA A 69 13.69 -2.85 13.46
CA ALA A 69 13.44 -4.13 14.12
C ALA A 69 14.72 -4.74 14.75
N SER A 70 15.84 -4.02 14.76
CA SER A 70 17.14 -4.54 15.24
C SER A 70 17.12 -5.03 16.69
N GLU A 71 16.23 -4.47 17.52
CA GLU A 71 16.05 -4.87 18.93
C GLU A 71 14.98 -5.97 19.09
N SER A 72 14.36 -6.41 18.01
CA SER A 72 13.35 -7.47 18.07
C SER A 72 13.98 -8.85 18.23
N ILE A 73 13.39 -9.71 19.07
CA ILE A 73 13.77 -11.12 19.21
C ILE A 73 13.59 -11.91 17.90
N TYR A 74 12.77 -11.41 16.97
CA TYR A 74 12.53 -12.05 15.67
C TYR A 74 13.53 -11.63 14.60
N TYR A 75 14.33 -10.58 14.82
CA TYR A 75 15.18 -9.97 13.79
C TYR A 75 16.12 -10.97 13.10
N GLU A 76 16.74 -11.89 13.87
CA GLU A 76 17.62 -12.92 13.34
C GLU A 76 16.91 -14.14 12.76
N THR A 77 15.57 -14.23 12.89
CA THR A 77 14.82 -15.39 12.39
C THR A 77 14.63 -15.34 10.87
N ASN A 78 14.72 -16.50 10.23
CA ASN A 78 14.40 -16.62 8.81
C ASN A 78 12.96 -16.22 8.51
N PHE A 79 12.03 -16.49 9.42
CA PHE A 79 10.62 -16.14 9.27
C PHE A 79 10.42 -14.62 9.13
N PHE A 80 11.06 -13.83 10.01
CA PHE A 80 11.01 -12.36 9.93
C PHE A 80 11.61 -11.87 8.61
N ARG A 81 12.80 -12.37 8.25
CA ARG A 81 13.50 -11.96 7.02
C ARG A 81 12.68 -12.23 5.76
N TYR A 82 12.10 -13.44 5.64
CA TYR A 82 11.24 -13.76 4.50
C TYR A 82 9.95 -12.94 4.47
N THR A 83 9.31 -12.72 5.62
CA THR A 83 8.11 -11.89 5.72
C THR A 83 8.41 -10.45 5.32
N LEU A 84 9.45 -9.85 5.87
CA LEU A 84 9.87 -8.48 5.54
C LEU A 84 10.23 -8.34 4.06
N PHE A 85 11.01 -9.27 3.52
CA PHE A 85 11.47 -9.21 2.12
C PHE A 85 10.27 -9.36 1.16
N SER A 86 9.39 -10.33 1.38
CA SER A 86 8.19 -10.50 0.56
C SER A 86 7.24 -9.31 0.68
N HIS A 87 7.10 -8.74 1.88
CA HIS A 87 6.33 -7.51 2.10
C HIS A 87 6.87 -6.36 1.24
N ILE A 88 8.16 -6.08 1.31
CA ILE A 88 8.78 -4.99 0.55
C ILE A 88 8.58 -5.18 -0.96
N ILE A 89 8.85 -6.38 -1.50
CA ILE A 89 8.69 -6.65 -2.93
C ILE A 89 7.26 -6.41 -3.38
N VAL A 90 6.28 -7.02 -2.69
CA VAL A 90 4.88 -6.91 -3.09
C VAL A 90 4.37 -5.47 -2.90
N ALA A 91 4.76 -4.78 -1.84
CA ALA A 91 4.42 -3.38 -1.63
C ALA A 91 4.95 -2.51 -2.77
N VAL A 92 6.24 -2.57 -3.07
CA VAL A 92 6.86 -1.76 -4.13
C VAL A 92 6.19 -2.02 -5.48
N LEU A 93 6.01 -3.28 -5.87
CA LEU A 93 5.36 -3.62 -7.14
C LEU A 93 3.90 -3.13 -7.19
N SER A 94 3.15 -3.27 -6.10
CA SER A 94 1.75 -2.82 -6.03
C SER A 94 1.64 -1.31 -6.14
N TYR A 95 2.49 -0.55 -5.44
CA TYR A 95 2.48 0.91 -5.50
C TYR A 95 2.94 1.44 -6.85
N LEU A 96 3.96 0.83 -7.48
CA LEU A 96 4.39 1.20 -8.83
C LEU A 96 3.29 0.95 -9.86
N LEU A 97 2.65 -0.22 -9.83
CA LEU A 97 1.52 -0.52 -10.71
C LEU A 97 0.35 0.45 -10.48
N TRP A 98 0.08 0.79 -9.22
CA TRP A 98 -0.98 1.73 -8.88
C TRP A 98 -0.66 3.15 -9.35
N ALA A 99 0.57 3.62 -9.18
CA ALA A 99 1.03 4.90 -9.69
C ALA A 99 0.84 4.99 -11.21
N VAL A 100 1.31 3.98 -11.94
CA VAL A 100 1.14 3.90 -13.40
C VAL A 100 -0.35 3.93 -13.76
N LEU A 101 -1.19 3.13 -13.09
CA LEU A 101 -2.61 3.08 -13.37
C LEU A 101 -3.32 4.41 -13.10
N ILE A 102 -2.99 5.10 -11.99
CA ILE A 102 -3.52 6.42 -11.64
C ILE A 102 -3.13 7.46 -12.68
N ILE A 103 -1.85 7.53 -13.05
CA ILE A 103 -1.35 8.49 -14.05
C ILE A 103 -2.06 8.28 -15.39
N PHE A 104 -2.04 7.05 -15.91
CA PHE A 104 -2.70 6.73 -17.19
C PHE A 104 -4.20 7.00 -17.14
N SER A 105 -4.87 6.64 -16.05
CA SER A 105 -6.31 6.85 -15.90
C SER A 105 -6.67 8.33 -15.85
N ASN A 106 -5.86 9.16 -15.21
CA ASN A 106 -6.11 10.60 -15.16
C ASN A 106 -5.87 11.27 -16.53
N ILE A 107 -4.83 10.87 -17.26
CA ILE A 107 -4.52 11.41 -18.60
C ILE A 107 -5.59 11.00 -19.62
N PHE A 108 -6.04 9.74 -19.58
CA PHE A 108 -6.94 9.19 -20.60
C PHE A 108 -8.41 9.14 -20.20
N TYR A 109 -8.77 9.68 -19.03
CA TYR A 109 -10.13 9.60 -18.48
C TYR A 109 -11.23 9.98 -19.46
N LYS A 110 -11.08 11.10 -20.17
CA LYS A 110 -12.10 11.56 -21.14
C LYS A 110 -12.03 10.89 -22.51
N LYS A 111 -10.90 10.28 -22.86
CA LYS A 111 -10.66 9.77 -24.22
C LYS A 111 -10.77 8.25 -24.34
N LYS A 112 -10.49 7.51 -23.28
CA LYS A 112 -10.37 6.04 -23.31
C LYS A 112 -11.10 5.33 -22.18
N LEU A 113 -11.66 6.04 -21.20
CA LEU A 113 -12.41 5.48 -20.07
C LEU A 113 -13.77 6.20 -19.92
N PRO A 114 -14.88 5.47 -19.78
CA PRO A 114 -15.02 4.03 -20.02
C PRO A 114 -14.91 3.70 -21.51
N GLY A 115 -14.20 2.62 -21.87
CA GLY A 115 -14.03 2.23 -23.27
C GLY A 115 -12.97 1.15 -23.45
N ARG A 116 -12.22 1.26 -24.54
CA ARG A 116 -11.24 0.25 -24.99
C ARG A 116 -10.20 -0.14 -23.92
N PHE A 117 -9.81 0.80 -23.07
CA PHE A 117 -8.84 0.60 -22.00
C PHE A 117 -9.45 0.01 -20.71
N SER A 118 -10.77 -0.03 -20.58
CA SER A 118 -11.47 -0.45 -19.35
C SER A 118 -11.16 -1.87 -18.92
N LYS A 119 -10.94 -2.80 -19.87
CA LYS A 119 -10.64 -4.20 -19.57
C LYS A 119 -9.28 -4.35 -18.89
N PHE A 120 -8.26 -3.67 -19.43
CA PHE A 120 -6.92 -3.62 -18.84
C PHE A 120 -6.93 -2.92 -17.48
N HIS A 121 -7.52 -1.73 -17.39
CA HIS A 121 -7.65 -0.95 -16.15
C HIS A 121 -8.28 -1.78 -15.04
N ARG A 122 -9.39 -2.48 -15.32
CA ARG A 122 -10.07 -3.33 -14.34
C ARG A 122 -9.19 -4.49 -13.88
N LYS A 123 -8.53 -5.21 -14.81
CA LYS A 123 -7.66 -6.34 -14.47
C LYS A 123 -6.49 -5.90 -13.59
N THR A 124 -5.81 -4.83 -13.98
CA THR A 124 -4.71 -4.25 -13.21
C THR A 124 -5.18 -3.74 -11.84
N GLY A 125 -6.36 -3.11 -11.77
CA GLY A 125 -6.97 -2.69 -10.51
C GLY A 125 -7.19 -3.83 -9.52
N TYR A 126 -7.62 -5.01 -9.97
CA TYR A 126 -7.75 -6.19 -9.11
C TYR A 126 -6.40 -6.75 -8.66
N ILE A 127 -5.38 -6.72 -9.51
CA ILE A 127 -4.01 -7.12 -9.14
C ILE A 127 -3.49 -6.22 -8.04
N ILE A 128 -3.64 -4.90 -8.20
CA ILE A 128 -3.26 -3.91 -7.17
C ILE A 128 -4.02 -4.16 -5.87
N PHE A 129 -5.34 -4.36 -5.94
CA PHE A 129 -6.16 -4.65 -4.76
C PHE A 129 -5.66 -5.88 -3.99
N SER A 130 -5.36 -6.98 -4.69
CA SER A 130 -4.81 -8.20 -4.08
C SER A 130 -3.43 -7.94 -3.47
N GLY A 131 -2.58 -7.17 -4.15
CA GLY A 131 -1.27 -6.75 -3.64
C GLY A 131 -1.38 -5.91 -2.37
N LEU A 132 -2.34 -4.97 -2.30
CA LEU A 132 -2.58 -4.15 -1.10
C LEU A 132 -3.10 -4.99 0.07
N LEU A 133 -3.96 -5.99 -0.17
CA LEU A 133 -4.40 -6.92 0.87
C LEU A 133 -3.21 -7.71 1.45
N TYR A 134 -2.37 -8.27 0.57
CA TYR A 134 -1.16 -8.98 0.99
C TYR A 134 -0.22 -8.06 1.78
N THR A 135 0.03 -6.84 1.27
CA THR A 135 0.86 -5.83 1.93
C THR A 135 0.31 -5.47 3.31
N GLY A 136 -1.02 -5.32 3.47
CA GLY A 136 -1.66 -5.04 4.76
C GLY A 136 -1.43 -6.15 5.78
N VAL A 137 -1.65 -7.41 5.38
CA VAL A 137 -1.44 -8.58 6.28
C VAL A 137 0.02 -8.70 6.69
N THR A 138 0.94 -8.62 5.73
CA THR A 138 2.38 -8.72 6.01
C THR A 138 2.92 -7.51 6.78
N ALA A 139 2.40 -6.29 6.54
CA ALA A 139 2.72 -5.11 7.33
C ALA A 139 2.34 -5.30 8.81
N LEU A 140 1.15 -5.86 9.07
CA LEU A 140 0.72 -6.18 10.45
C LEU A 140 1.68 -7.19 11.09
N MET A 141 2.04 -8.26 10.40
CA MET A 141 2.98 -9.26 10.91
C MET A 141 4.35 -8.65 11.22
N VAL A 142 4.91 -7.87 10.29
CA VAL A 142 6.21 -7.19 10.49
C VAL A 142 6.13 -6.23 11.67
N TYR A 143 5.06 -5.45 11.80
CA TYR A 143 4.85 -4.52 12.91
C TYR A 143 4.81 -5.24 14.27
N LEU A 144 4.00 -6.32 14.39
CA LEU A 144 3.87 -7.07 15.63
C LEU A 144 5.21 -7.72 16.03
N MET A 145 5.94 -8.28 15.08
CA MET A 145 7.27 -8.85 15.32
C MET A 145 8.29 -7.78 15.69
N THR A 146 8.26 -6.61 15.04
CA THR A 146 9.19 -5.50 15.35
C THR A 146 9.05 -5.01 16.77
N LEU A 147 7.83 -5.00 17.31
CA LEU A 147 7.52 -4.53 18.67
C LEU A 147 7.46 -5.67 19.71
N ASN A 148 7.82 -6.89 19.34
CA ASN A 148 7.75 -8.09 20.21
C ASN A 148 6.35 -8.29 20.82
N LEU A 149 5.29 -8.08 20.05
CA LEU A 149 3.89 -8.20 20.50
C LEU A 149 3.29 -9.61 20.26
N ILE A 150 4.01 -10.45 19.55
CA ILE A 150 3.70 -11.87 19.30
C ILE A 150 4.91 -12.70 19.59
#